data_38075c4e37cbff9cfa20906c97cc780c
#
_entry.id   38075c4e37cbff9cfa20906c97cc780c
#
_cell.length_a   1.000
_cell.length_b   1.000
_cell.length_c   1.000
_cell.angle_alpha   90.00
_cell.angle_beta   90.00
_cell.angle_gamma   90.00
#
_symmetry.space_group_name_H-M   'P 1'
#
loop_
_entity.id
_entity.type
_entity.pdbx_description
1 polymer ?
#
loop_
_entity_poly.entity_id
_entity_poly.type
_entity_poly.pdbx_seq_one_letter_code
_entity_poly.pdbx_strand_id
1 'polypeptide(L)'
;MHPIEAWVNDLGHTEYKFEVVSDDASYRKYYRLILPEDKSFIIMDSSMQVESIYPFIDVSVRLLKAKVQIPRVYSQNLEHGYLLIEDLGDIHLADILNKQSHKLLYMKCIHEILKMQNADTAGLEEYDEEFLMFEMGLMQEWYLDQHLWVRLDDEEQKSLDSVLELIRDEVLSQPHGYFVHRDFHSRNIMFAGRGKVSVIDYQDARVGAITYDLVSLLKDVYIKCDREKMLDLVLEFKELKGGVLKDVSDEQFIRWFDFMGLQRHIKILGIFARLKIRDNKPLYVQDIPLTLEYIKDVIDIYDELKPLEAILDKVAEKA
;
A
#
# COMPACT_ATOMS: atom_id res chain seq x y z
N MET A 1 -26.64 -22.78 -13.11
CA MET A 1 -25.30 -22.35 -13.61
C MET A 1 -24.96 -21.08 -12.86
N HIS A 2 -23.78 -21.02 -12.27
CA HIS A 2 -23.35 -19.78 -11.60
C HIS A 2 -23.20 -18.65 -12.63
N PRO A 3 -23.55 -17.39 -12.35
CA PRO A 3 -23.47 -16.31 -13.34
C PRO A 3 -22.08 -16.15 -14.00
N ILE A 4 -21.00 -16.40 -13.24
CA ILE A 4 -19.62 -16.40 -13.77
C ILE A 4 -19.43 -17.52 -14.82
N GLU A 5 -19.98 -18.72 -14.59
CA GLU A 5 -19.88 -19.84 -15.54
C GLU A 5 -20.60 -19.53 -16.86
N ALA A 6 -21.78 -18.89 -16.77
CA ALA A 6 -22.50 -18.45 -17.96
C ALA A 6 -21.67 -17.48 -18.78
N TRP A 7 -21.07 -16.48 -18.12
CA TRP A 7 -20.21 -15.49 -18.78
C TRP A 7 -18.95 -16.13 -19.40
N VAL A 8 -18.32 -17.07 -18.70
CA VAL A 8 -17.12 -17.77 -19.23
C VAL A 8 -17.48 -18.61 -20.47
N ASN A 9 -18.66 -19.24 -20.47
CA ASN A 9 -19.17 -19.97 -21.65
C ASN A 9 -19.46 -19.01 -22.81
N ASP A 10 -20.02 -17.83 -22.55
CA ASP A 10 -20.25 -16.77 -23.58
C ASP A 10 -18.94 -16.24 -24.18
N LEU A 11 -17.83 -16.29 -23.43
CA LEU A 11 -16.48 -16.00 -23.93
C LEU A 11 -15.90 -17.14 -24.81
N GLY A 12 -16.61 -18.25 -24.96
CA GLY A 12 -16.23 -19.37 -25.79
C GLY A 12 -15.41 -20.45 -25.07
N HIS A 13 -15.32 -20.37 -23.73
CA HIS A 13 -14.64 -21.38 -22.94
C HIS A 13 -15.67 -22.38 -22.37
N THR A 14 -15.63 -23.62 -22.85
CA THR A 14 -16.55 -24.70 -22.45
C THR A 14 -15.91 -25.78 -21.60
N GLU A 15 -14.58 -25.87 -21.62
CA GLU A 15 -13.78 -26.79 -20.80
C GLU A 15 -12.85 -26.00 -19.90
N TYR A 16 -13.11 -26.00 -18.61
CA TYR A 16 -12.32 -25.24 -17.62
C TYR A 16 -12.49 -25.79 -16.19
N LYS A 17 -11.59 -25.34 -15.31
CA LYS A 17 -11.70 -25.51 -13.85
C LYS A 17 -11.59 -24.14 -13.18
N PHE A 18 -12.26 -23.99 -12.02
CA PHE A 18 -12.11 -22.86 -11.14
C PHE A 18 -11.35 -23.25 -9.88
N GLU A 19 -10.42 -22.39 -9.47
CA GLU A 19 -9.78 -22.43 -8.16
C GLU A 19 -9.96 -21.08 -7.47
N VAL A 20 -10.25 -21.06 -6.17
CA VAL A 20 -10.30 -19.83 -5.38
C VAL A 20 -8.85 -19.36 -5.15
N VAL A 21 -8.53 -18.14 -5.53
CA VAL A 21 -7.17 -17.58 -5.39
C VAL A 21 -7.01 -16.87 -4.06
N SER A 22 -8.01 -16.07 -3.66
CA SER A 22 -7.97 -15.35 -2.40
C SER A 22 -9.38 -15.11 -1.89
N ASP A 23 -9.56 -15.27 -0.58
CA ASP A 23 -10.79 -15.00 0.16
C ASP A 23 -10.53 -13.85 1.15
N ASP A 24 -9.73 -12.87 0.72
CA ASP A 24 -9.20 -11.81 1.58
C ASP A 24 -10.25 -10.75 1.93
N ALA A 25 -9.86 -9.80 2.75
CA ALA A 25 -10.62 -8.73 3.42
C ALA A 25 -11.51 -7.85 2.52
N SER A 26 -11.61 -8.14 1.25
CA SER A 26 -12.33 -7.40 0.23
C SER A 26 -13.69 -8.00 -0.09
N TYR A 27 -14.64 -7.16 -0.54
CA TYR A 27 -15.87 -7.61 -1.20
C TYR A 27 -15.60 -8.23 -2.58
N ARG A 28 -14.38 -8.08 -3.14
CA ARG A 28 -13.95 -8.71 -4.39
C ARG A 28 -13.49 -10.12 -4.12
N LYS A 29 -13.91 -11.04 -5.00
CA LYS A 29 -13.43 -12.42 -5.00
C LYS A 29 -12.61 -12.67 -6.25
N TYR A 30 -11.59 -13.49 -6.11
CA TYR A 30 -10.71 -13.83 -7.21
C TYR A 30 -10.70 -15.34 -7.45
N TYR A 31 -10.95 -15.72 -8.69
CA TYR A 31 -10.96 -17.12 -9.12
C TYR A 31 -9.96 -17.31 -10.24
N ARG A 32 -9.14 -18.35 -10.15
CA ARG A 32 -8.29 -18.79 -11.26
C ARG A 32 -9.12 -19.64 -12.20
N LEU A 33 -9.27 -19.20 -13.44
CA LEU A 33 -9.86 -19.95 -14.54
C LEU A 33 -8.75 -20.71 -15.25
N ILE A 34 -8.75 -22.03 -15.14
CA ILE A 34 -7.76 -22.92 -15.76
C ILE A 34 -8.40 -23.53 -16.99
N LEU A 35 -7.81 -23.25 -18.15
CA LEU A 35 -8.21 -23.79 -19.44
C LEU A 35 -7.32 -24.99 -19.82
N PRO A 36 -7.71 -25.80 -20.85
CA PRO A 36 -6.82 -26.78 -21.43
C PRO A 36 -5.45 -26.18 -21.83
N GLU A 37 -4.41 -27.02 -21.90
CA GLU A 37 -3.04 -26.62 -22.25
C GLU A 37 -2.38 -25.69 -21.22
N ASP A 38 -2.74 -25.80 -19.96
CA ASP A 38 -2.19 -25.03 -18.81
C ASP A 38 -2.28 -23.50 -18.98
N LYS A 39 -3.23 -23.02 -19.78
CA LYS A 39 -3.57 -21.61 -19.83
C LYS A 39 -4.43 -21.21 -18.64
N SER A 40 -4.07 -20.13 -17.98
CA SER A 40 -4.87 -19.60 -16.87
C SER A 40 -5.13 -18.11 -16.99
N PHE A 41 -6.23 -17.71 -16.39
CA PHE A 41 -6.65 -16.31 -16.21
C PHE A 41 -7.18 -16.13 -14.80
N ILE A 42 -7.25 -14.89 -14.35
CA ILE A 42 -7.95 -14.56 -13.11
C ILE A 42 -9.29 -13.91 -13.45
N ILE A 43 -10.35 -14.37 -12.81
CA ILE A 43 -11.63 -13.68 -12.80
C ILE A 43 -11.73 -12.88 -11.51
N MET A 44 -11.82 -11.57 -11.64
CA MET A 44 -12.20 -10.69 -10.55
C MET A 44 -13.71 -10.57 -10.53
N ASP A 45 -14.33 -10.95 -9.43
CA ASP A 45 -15.76 -10.84 -9.16
C ASP A 45 -16.03 -9.72 -8.16
N SER A 46 -16.59 -8.63 -8.65
CA SER A 46 -17.06 -7.47 -7.88
C SER A 46 -18.59 -7.40 -7.81
N SER A 47 -19.31 -8.51 -8.00
CA SER A 47 -20.79 -8.53 -8.06
C SER A 47 -21.47 -8.00 -6.81
N MET A 48 -20.81 -8.07 -5.65
CA MET A 48 -21.34 -7.50 -4.41
C MET A 48 -21.30 -5.97 -4.40
N GLN A 49 -20.45 -5.34 -5.21
CA GLN A 49 -20.32 -3.89 -5.33
C GLN A 49 -19.83 -3.54 -6.75
N VAL A 50 -20.76 -3.63 -7.71
CA VAL A 50 -20.46 -3.54 -9.15
C VAL A 50 -19.71 -2.26 -9.52
N GLU A 51 -20.08 -1.13 -8.91
CA GLU A 51 -19.47 0.16 -9.19
C GLU A 51 -17.95 0.18 -8.92
N SER A 52 -17.46 -0.69 -8.04
CA SER A 52 -16.02 -0.78 -7.72
C SER A 52 -15.13 -1.23 -8.88
N ILE A 53 -15.72 -1.76 -9.95
CA ILE A 53 -14.99 -2.15 -11.17
C ILE A 53 -14.46 -0.92 -11.93
N TYR A 54 -15.16 0.22 -11.88
CA TYR A 54 -14.80 1.41 -12.65
C TYR A 54 -13.47 2.04 -12.21
N PRO A 55 -13.21 2.27 -10.91
CA PRO A 55 -11.90 2.72 -10.46
C PRO A 55 -10.76 1.77 -10.88
N PHE A 56 -10.99 0.44 -10.79
CA PHE A 56 -9.99 -0.54 -11.23
C PHE A 56 -9.66 -0.37 -12.72
N ILE A 57 -10.66 -0.24 -13.58
CA ILE A 57 -10.47 -0.07 -15.04
C ILE A 57 -9.79 1.27 -15.33
N ASP A 58 -10.25 2.38 -14.72
CA ASP A 58 -9.68 3.70 -14.94
C ASP A 58 -8.19 3.74 -14.56
N VAL A 59 -7.85 3.28 -13.36
CA VAL A 59 -6.46 3.23 -12.90
C VAL A 59 -5.62 2.30 -13.76
N SER A 60 -6.17 1.15 -14.20
CA SER A 60 -5.46 0.26 -15.14
C SER A 60 -5.05 0.98 -16.42
N VAL A 61 -5.94 1.79 -17.00
CA VAL A 61 -5.65 2.54 -18.23
C VAL A 61 -4.54 3.58 -17.99
N ARG A 62 -4.55 4.28 -16.86
CA ARG A 62 -3.52 5.26 -16.49
C ARG A 62 -2.15 4.61 -16.33
N LEU A 63 -2.08 3.50 -15.59
CA LEU A 63 -0.86 2.76 -15.34
C LEU A 63 -0.27 2.15 -16.63
N LEU A 64 -1.11 1.59 -17.50
CA LEU A 64 -0.68 1.07 -18.81
C LEU A 64 -0.08 2.16 -19.69
N LYS A 65 -0.69 3.37 -19.73
CA LYS A 65 -0.13 4.53 -20.45
C LYS A 65 1.23 4.95 -19.90
N ALA A 66 1.41 4.88 -18.58
CA ALA A 66 2.68 5.13 -17.89
C ALA A 66 3.69 3.97 -18.02
N LYS A 67 3.34 2.89 -18.74
CA LYS A 67 4.17 1.69 -18.94
C LYS A 67 4.49 0.92 -17.64
N VAL A 68 3.64 1.03 -16.65
CA VAL A 68 3.69 0.21 -15.44
C VAL A 68 3.23 -1.20 -15.78
N GLN A 69 3.90 -2.20 -15.21
CA GLN A 69 3.48 -3.58 -15.38
C GLN A 69 2.34 -3.89 -14.42
N ILE A 70 1.17 -4.16 -14.96
CA ILE A 70 -0.04 -4.57 -14.24
C ILE A 70 -0.70 -5.73 -14.97
N PRO A 71 -1.63 -6.48 -14.34
CA PRO A 71 -2.41 -7.52 -15.02
C PRO A 71 -3.19 -6.92 -16.20
N ARG A 72 -3.09 -7.54 -17.37
CA ARG A 72 -3.89 -7.14 -18.53
C ARG A 72 -5.35 -7.50 -18.31
N VAL A 73 -6.25 -6.59 -18.67
CA VAL A 73 -7.69 -6.89 -18.75
C VAL A 73 -7.99 -7.42 -20.14
N TYR A 74 -8.45 -8.66 -20.23
CA TYR A 74 -8.79 -9.33 -21.49
C TYR A 74 -10.25 -9.19 -21.86
N SER A 75 -11.15 -9.22 -20.86
CA SER A 75 -12.59 -9.05 -21.06
C SER A 75 -13.23 -8.45 -19.82
N GLN A 76 -14.40 -7.85 -20.01
CA GLN A 76 -15.16 -7.22 -18.95
C GLN A 76 -16.65 -7.50 -19.10
N ASN A 77 -17.34 -7.67 -17.98
CA ASN A 77 -18.79 -7.70 -17.89
C ASN A 77 -19.21 -6.64 -16.85
N LEU A 78 -19.50 -5.45 -17.33
CA LEU A 78 -19.82 -4.29 -16.47
C LEU A 78 -21.14 -4.44 -15.75
N GLU A 79 -22.09 -5.16 -16.35
CA GLU A 79 -23.42 -5.40 -15.76
C GLU A 79 -23.32 -6.25 -14.49
N HIS A 80 -22.44 -7.25 -14.49
CA HIS A 80 -22.28 -8.19 -13.37
C HIS A 80 -21.05 -7.90 -12.50
N GLY A 81 -20.21 -6.94 -12.90
CA GLY A 81 -19.00 -6.59 -12.16
C GLY A 81 -17.86 -7.60 -12.30
N TYR A 82 -17.71 -8.26 -13.47
CA TYR A 82 -16.67 -9.25 -13.70
C TYR A 82 -15.57 -8.71 -14.63
N LEU A 83 -14.31 -9.02 -14.30
CA LEU A 83 -13.16 -8.85 -15.21
C LEU A 83 -12.44 -10.18 -15.40
N LEU A 84 -12.03 -10.46 -16.64
CA LEU A 84 -11.06 -11.48 -16.97
C LEU A 84 -9.70 -10.81 -17.12
N ILE A 85 -8.79 -11.10 -16.21
CA ILE A 85 -7.46 -10.46 -16.15
C ILE A 85 -6.34 -11.50 -16.26
N GLU A 86 -5.12 -11.01 -16.53
CA GLU A 86 -3.92 -11.83 -16.61
C GLU A 86 -3.64 -12.55 -15.29
N ASP A 87 -3.34 -13.84 -15.37
CA ASP A 87 -2.82 -14.60 -14.25
C ASP A 87 -1.30 -14.37 -14.14
N LEU A 88 -0.88 -13.74 -13.08
CA LEU A 88 0.53 -13.44 -12.79
C LEU A 88 1.24 -14.58 -12.03
N GLY A 89 0.52 -15.67 -11.72
CA GLY A 89 1.00 -16.73 -10.84
C GLY A 89 0.84 -16.40 -9.36
N ASP A 90 1.69 -17.00 -8.51
CA ASP A 90 1.52 -16.97 -7.06
C ASP A 90 2.74 -16.40 -6.31
N ILE A 91 3.73 -15.85 -7.03
CA ILE A 91 4.98 -15.39 -6.42
C ILE A 91 4.90 -13.90 -6.12
N HIS A 92 4.84 -13.56 -4.84
CA HIS A 92 4.92 -12.18 -4.36
C HIS A 92 6.37 -11.77 -4.05
N LEU A 93 6.63 -10.46 -3.99
CA LEU A 93 7.92 -9.93 -3.56
C LEU A 93 8.28 -10.47 -2.17
N ALA A 94 7.29 -10.59 -1.28
CA ALA A 94 7.46 -11.14 0.07
C ALA A 94 8.11 -12.53 0.08
N ASP A 95 7.81 -13.38 -0.90
CA ASP A 95 8.27 -14.76 -0.97
C ASP A 95 9.73 -14.92 -1.40
N ILE A 96 10.24 -13.93 -2.13
CA ILE A 96 11.56 -14.02 -2.78
C ILE A 96 12.61 -13.05 -2.23
N LEU A 97 12.19 -12.11 -1.37
CA LEU A 97 13.12 -11.19 -0.72
C LEU A 97 14.06 -11.95 0.22
N ASN A 98 15.36 -11.84 -0.05
CA ASN A 98 16.41 -12.38 0.80
C ASN A 98 17.64 -11.48 0.76
N LYS A 99 18.63 -11.74 1.64
CA LYS A 99 19.83 -10.90 1.77
C LYS A 99 20.63 -10.72 0.48
N GLN A 100 20.59 -11.68 -0.45
CA GLN A 100 21.36 -11.66 -1.70
C GLN A 100 20.62 -10.95 -2.83
N SER A 101 19.28 -11.09 -2.89
CA SER A 101 18.42 -10.50 -3.92
C SER A 101 17.89 -9.10 -3.58
N HIS A 102 18.03 -8.68 -2.34
CA HIS A 102 17.44 -7.48 -1.76
C HIS A 102 17.57 -6.23 -2.66
N LYS A 103 18.80 -5.78 -2.92
CA LYS A 103 19.02 -4.56 -3.71
C LYS A 103 18.41 -4.66 -5.12
N LEU A 104 18.66 -5.77 -5.80
CA LEU A 104 18.17 -5.97 -7.18
C LEU A 104 16.64 -5.93 -7.28
N LEU A 105 15.96 -6.60 -6.33
CA LEU A 105 14.49 -6.68 -6.32
C LEU A 105 13.86 -5.33 -5.97
N TYR A 106 14.36 -4.65 -4.94
CA TYR A 106 13.88 -3.32 -4.60
C TYR A 106 14.12 -2.30 -5.71
N MET A 107 15.25 -2.35 -6.39
CA MET A 107 15.51 -1.46 -7.53
C MET A 107 14.51 -1.68 -8.68
N LYS A 108 14.12 -2.93 -8.96
CA LYS A 108 13.05 -3.19 -9.93
C LYS A 108 11.72 -2.55 -9.51
N CYS A 109 11.37 -2.65 -8.23
CA CYS A 109 10.16 -2.04 -7.69
C CYS A 109 10.23 -0.50 -7.72
N ILE A 110 11.38 0.08 -7.36
CA ILE A 110 11.64 1.53 -7.46
C ILE A 110 11.43 2.03 -8.91
N HIS A 111 11.86 1.30 -9.91
CA HIS A 111 11.61 1.67 -11.30
C HIS A 111 10.10 1.65 -11.66
N GLU A 112 9.31 0.76 -11.06
CA GLU A 112 7.85 0.82 -11.24
C GLU A 112 7.24 2.03 -10.52
N ILE A 113 7.71 2.41 -9.33
CA ILE A 113 7.29 3.67 -8.66
C ILE A 113 7.58 4.87 -9.56
N LEU A 114 8.79 4.97 -10.12
CA LEU A 114 9.15 6.07 -11.02
C LEU A 114 8.25 6.15 -12.26
N LYS A 115 7.78 5.01 -12.78
CA LYS A 115 6.80 4.98 -13.88
C LYS A 115 5.42 5.39 -13.39
N MET A 116 4.95 4.87 -12.24
CA MET A 116 3.65 5.23 -11.65
C MET A 116 3.55 6.75 -11.42
N GLN A 117 4.61 7.38 -10.95
CA GLN A 117 4.66 8.82 -10.74
C GLN A 117 4.56 9.67 -12.02
N ASN A 118 4.62 9.05 -13.21
CA ASN A 118 4.34 9.70 -14.48
C ASN A 118 2.92 9.39 -15.01
N ALA A 119 2.11 8.63 -14.26
CA ALA A 119 0.73 8.38 -14.66
C ALA A 119 -0.12 9.63 -14.54
N ASP A 120 -1.16 9.71 -15.37
CA ASP A 120 -2.14 10.79 -15.34
C ASP A 120 -2.91 10.77 -14.01
N THR A 121 -2.90 11.88 -13.29
CA THR A 121 -3.57 12.04 -12.00
C THR A 121 -4.89 12.81 -12.09
N ALA A 122 -5.28 13.29 -13.28
CA ALA A 122 -6.49 14.11 -13.44
C ALA A 122 -7.76 13.36 -12.94
N GLY A 123 -8.47 13.97 -11.98
CA GLY A 123 -9.69 13.42 -11.41
C GLY A 123 -9.51 12.33 -10.36
N LEU A 124 -8.28 11.96 -10.00
CA LEU A 124 -8.03 11.20 -8.77
C LEU A 124 -8.19 12.10 -7.55
N GLU A 125 -8.64 11.52 -6.44
CA GLU A 125 -8.76 12.23 -5.18
C GLU A 125 -7.36 12.60 -4.64
N GLU A 126 -7.27 13.78 -4.02
CA GLU A 126 -6.02 14.23 -3.41
C GLU A 126 -5.80 13.59 -2.03
N TYR A 127 -4.55 13.41 -1.70
CA TYR A 127 -4.10 13.04 -0.37
C TYR A 127 -3.79 14.33 0.39
N ASP A 128 -4.87 15.05 0.73
CA ASP A 128 -4.83 16.39 1.32
C ASP A 128 -4.64 16.37 2.84
N GLU A 129 -4.60 17.54 3.44
CA GLU A 129 -4.46 17.75 4.87
C GLU A 129 -5.55 17.02 5.67
N GLU A 130 -6.82 17.15 5.25
CA GLU A 130 -7.96 16.56 5.94
C GLU A 130 -7.87 15.02 5.93
N PHE A 131 -7.51 14.45 4.80
CA PHE A 131 -7.38 13.00 4.66
C PHE A 131 -6.16 12.46 5.42
N LEU A 132 -5.02 13.17 5.43
CA LEU A 132 -3.85 12.81 6.24
C LEU A 132 -4.20 12.74 7.72
N MET A 133 -4.85 13.79 8.24
CA MET A 133 -5.25 13.86 9.65
C MET A 133 -6.30 12.79 9.99
N PHE A 134 -7.29 12.58 9.11
CA PHE A 134 -8.27 11.49 9.28
C PHE A 134 -7.58 10.13 9.42
N GLU A 135 -6.65 9.80 8.53
CA GLU A 135 -5.95 8.51 8.59
C GLU A 135 -5.09 8.35 9.86
N MET A 136 -4.39 9.39 10.29
CA MET A 136 -3.61 9.34 11.52
C MET A 136 -4.51 9.25 12.77
N GLY A 137 -5.68 9.88 12.75
CA GLY A 137 -6.67 9.79 13.81
C GLY A 137 -7.20 8.38 14.08
N LEU A 138 -7.11 7.48 13.09
CA LEU A 138 -7.47 6.06 13.29
C LEU A 138 -6.64 5.38 14.38
N MET A 139 -5.39 5.83 14.62
CA MET A 139 -4.56 5.31 15.70
C MET A 139 -5.21 5.57 17.06
N GLN A 140 -5.66 6.79 17.30
CA GLN A 140 -6.33 7.11 18.57
C GLN A 140 -7.64 6.35 18.70
N GLU A 141 -8.51 6.45 17.67
CA GLU A 141 -9.85 5.85 17.72
C GLU A 141 -9.81 4.32 17.93
N TRP A 142 -8.96 3.63 17.15
CA TRP A 142 -9.01 2.16 17.11
C TRP A 142 -7.90 1.50 17.92
N TYR A 143 -6.65 2.01 17.85
CA TYR A 143 -5.53 1.37 18.53
C TYR A 143 -5.47 1.76 20.01
N LEU A 144 -5.49 3.07 20.33
CA LEU A 144 -5.43 3.51 21.73
C LEU A 144 -6.75 3.22 22.46
N ASP A 145 -7.86 3.76 21.96
CA ASP A 145 -9.14 3.77 22.66
C ASP A 145 -9.80 2.39 22.73
N GLN A 146 -9.85 1.66 21.60
CA GLN A 146 -10.63 0.43 21.50
C GLN A 146 -9.80 -0.84 21.62
N HIS A 147 -8.53 -0.86 21.18
CA HIS A 147 -7.71 -2.05 21.28
C HIS A 147 -7.00 -2.13 22.64
N LEU A 148 -6.41 -1.03 23.10
CA LEU A 148 -5.60 -0.98 24.32
C LEU A 148 -6.33 -0.41 25.53
N TRP A 149 -7.53 0.16 25.34
CA TRP A 149 -8.31 0.81 26.40
C TRP A 149 -7.53 1.92 27.12
N VAL A 150 -6.69 2.64 26.37
CA VAL A 150 -5.92 3.78 26.86
C VAL A 150 -6.67 5.07 26.56
N ARG A 151 -6.92 5.87 27.58
CA ARG A 151 -7.48 7.21 27.46
C ARG A 151 -6.38 8.22 27.71
N LEU A 152 -6.27 9.20 26.83
CA LEU A 152 -5.39 10.34 27.00
C LEU A 152 -6.08 11.39 27.87
N ASP A 153 -5.32 12.05 28.73
CA ASP A 153 -5.80 13.27 29.39
C ASP A 153 -5.65 14.50 28.46
N ASP A 154 -6.09 15.67 28.94
CA ASP A 154 -6.11 16.90 28.13
C ASP A 154 -4.71 17.38 27.68
N GLU A 155 -3.65 17.10 28.48
CA GLU A 155 -2.27 17.47 28.14
C GLU A 155 -1.67 16.49 27.13
N GLU A 156 -1.89 15.21 27.36
CA GLU A 156 -1.49 14.13 26.44
C GLU A 156 -2.17 14.29 25.07
N GLN A 157 -3.48 14.65 25.07
CA GLN A 157 -4.21 14.90 23.83
C GLN A 157 -3.62 16.06 23.04
N LYS A 158 -3.33 17.19 23.70
CA LYS A 158 -2.67 18.34 23.04
C LYS A 158 -1.29 17.98 22.50
N SER A 159 -0.54 17.15 23.24
CA SER A 159 0.77 16.67 22.79
C SER A 159 0.65 15.80 21.55
N LEU A 160 -0.31 14.88 21.51
CA LEU A 160 -0.60 14.05 20.34
C LEU A 160 -0.99 14.91 19.15
N ASP A 161 -1.96 15.81 19.31
CA ASP A 161 -2.45 16.68 18.26
C ASP A 161 -1.30 17.50 17.63
N SER A 162 -0.43 18.09 18.49
CA SER A 162 0.73 18.87 18.02
C SER A 162 1.72 18.03 17.20
N VAL A 163 1.95 16.78 17.60
CA VAL A 163 2.86 15.89 16.83
C VAL A 163 2.22 15.43 15.53
N LEU A 164 0.92 15.14 15.51
CA LEU A 164 0.22 14.79 14.28
C LEU A 164 0.19 15.96 13.29
N GLU A 165 0.03 17.19 13.78
CA GLU A 165 0.15 18.41 12.97
C GLU A 165 1.56 18.58 12.40
N LEU A 166 2.60 18.38 13.22
CA LEU A 166 3.99 18.41 12.76
C LEU A 166 4.24 17.39 11.64
N ILE A 167 3.77 16.15 11.81
CA ILE A 167 3.90 15.09 10.80
C ILE A 167 3.18 15.50 9.52
N ARG A 168 1.94 15.99 9.60
CA ARG A 168 1.17 16.50 8.47
C ARG A 168 1.94 17.58 7.72
N ASP A 169 2.45 18.59 8.42
CA ASP A 169 3.14 19.74 7.82
C ASP A 169 4.41 19.29 7.10
N GLU A 170 5.18 18.40 7.68
CA GLU A 170 6.37 17.84 7.05
C GLU A 170 6.02 17.02 5.81
N VAL A 171 4.96 16.19 5.87
CA VAL A 171 4.46 15.43 4.72
C VAL A 171 3.99 16.35 3.60
N LEU A 172 3.31 17.46 3.92
CA LEU A 172 2.82 18.43 2.93
C LEU A 172 3.94 19.33 2.38
N SER A 173 5.09 19.44 3.03
CA SER A 173 6.21 20.25 2.58
C SER A 173 6.97 19.66 1.39
N GLN A 174 6.84 18.35 1.15
CA GLN A 174 7.52 17.67 0.04
C GLN A 174 6.78 17.87 -1.29
N PRO A 175 7.44 17.60 -2.44
CA PRO A 175 6.78 17.66 -3.73
C PRO A 175 5.55 16.75 -3.81
N HIS A 176 4.41 17.31 -4.24
CA HIS A 176 3.11 16.64 -4.38
C HIS A 176 2.65 16.62 -5.85
N GLY A 177 1.49 16.01 -6.10
CA GLY A 177 0.91 15.92 -7.43
C GLY A 177 1.25 14.61 -8.15
N TYR A 178 1.84 13.66 -7.46
CA TYR A 178 2.21 12.38 -8.03
C TYR A 178 1.10 11.34 -7.84
N PHE A 179 1.00 10.43 -8.81
CA PHE A 179 0.22 9.21 -8.62
C PHE A 179 0.79 8.42 -7.45
N VAL A 180 -0.08 8.03 -6.51
CA VAL A 180 0.25 7.23 -5.32
C VAL A 180 -0.65 6.01 -5.30
N HIS A 181 -0.04 4.84 -5.27
CA HIS A 181 -0.71 3.54 -5.18
C HIS A 181 -1.34 3.33 -3.79
N ARG A 182 -0.71 3.86 -2.74
CA ARG A 182 -1.02 3.76 -1.30
C ARG A 182 -0.57 2.44 -0.66
N ASP A 183 -0.75 1.31 -1.32
CA ASP A 183 -0.43 -0.01 -0.79
C ASP A 183 0.62 -0.74 -1.64
N PHE A 184 1.70 -0.01 -2.01
CA PHE A 184 2.82 -0.52 -2.79
C PHE A 184 3.82 -1.28 -1.90
N HIS A 185 3.37 -2.35 -1.27
CA HIS A 185 4.16 -3.20 -0.37
C HIS A 185 4.37 -4.61 -0.94
N SER A 186 5.18 -5.42 -0.29
CA SER A 186 5.66 -6.71 -0.79
C SER A 186 4.55 -7.73 -1.13
N ARG A 187 3.37 -7.62 -0.52
CA ARG A 187 2.23 -8.50 -0.80
C ARG A 187 1.43 -8.07 -2.04
N ASN A 188 1.56 -6.81 -2.50
CA ASN A 188 0.88 -6.27 -3.69
C ASN A 188 1.81 -6.14 -4.91
N ILE A 189 3.00 -6.71 -4.81
CA ILE A 189 3.98 -6.76 -5.89
C ILE A 189 4.22 -8.22 -6.26
N MET A 190 3.88 -8.57 -7.50
CA MET A 190 4.01 -9.91 -8.04
C MET A 190 5.22 -10.04 -8.96
N PHE A 191 5.80 -11.23 -8.99
CA PHE A 191 6.87 -11.60 -9.91
C PHE A 191 6.34 -12.59 -10.94
N ALA A 192 5.84 -12.04 -12.05
CA ALA A 192 5.40 -12.82 -13.20
C ALA A 192 6.59 -13.41 -13.98
N GLY A 193 6.31 -14.30 -14.91
CA GLY A 193 7.31 -15.01 -15.71
C GLY A 193 8.46 -14.14 -16.21
N ARG A 194 9.69 -14.67 -16.18
CA ARG A 194 10.96 -14.00 -16.50
C ARG A 194 11.38 -12.90 -15.51
N GLY A 195 10.87 -12.93 -14.26
CA GLY A 195 11.26 -11.98 -13.20
C GLY A 195 10.80 -10.55 -13.46
N LYS A 196 9.67 -10.36 -14.11
CA LYS A 196 9.02 -9.06 -14.28
C LYS A 196 8.24 -8.73 -13.00
N VAL A 197 8.43 -7.52 -12.52
CA VAL A 197 7.60 -6.95 -11.45
C VAL A 197 6.26 -6.55 -12.04
N SER A 198 5.17 -6.93 -11.38
CA SER A 198 3.81 -6.52 -11.71
C SER A 198 3.09 -6.03 -10.46
N VAL A 199 2.32 -4.96 -10.59
CA VAL A 199 1.64 -4.30 -9.48
C VAL A 199 0.17 -4.69 -9.50
N ILE A 200 -0.38 -5.02 -8.34
CA ILE A 200 -1.80 -5.35 -8.13
C ILE A 200 -2.40 -4.46 -7.04
N ASP A 201 -3.71 -4.44 -6.90
CA ASP A 201 -4.45 -3.73 -5.86
C ASP A 201 -4.31 -2.19 -5.90
N TYR A 202 -4.37 -1.62 -7.12
CA TYR A 202 -4.09 -0.21 -7.43
C TYR A 202 -5.33 0.69 -7.56
N GLN A 203 -6.55 0.16 -7.39
CA GLN A 203 -7.79 0.90 -7.66
C GLN A 203 -8.07 2.05 -6.70
N ASP A 204 -7.44 2.06 -5.53
CA ASP A 204 -7.60 3.10 -4.50
C ASP A 204 -6.51 4.17 -4.58
N ALA A 205 -5.91 4.33 -5.76
CA ALA A 205 -4.87 5.32 -6.03
C ALA A 205 -5.36 6.76 -5.79
N ARG A 206 -4.43 7.61 -5.36
CA ARG A 206 -4.65 9.04 -5.09
C ARG A 206 -3.56 9.89 -5.70
N VAL A 207 -3.72 11.21 -5.61
CA VAL A 207 -2.66 12.19 -5.88
C VAL A 207 -1.99 12.53 -4.57
N GLY A 208 -0.67 12.38 -4.47
CA GLY A 208 -0.01 12.60 -3.18
C GLY A 208 1.47 12.91 -3.26
N ALA A 209 2.13 12.66 -2.14
CA ALA A 209 3.52 12.98 -1.89
C ALA A 209 4.49 12.05 -2.61
N ILE A 210 5.61 12.60 -3.07
CA ILE A 210 6.63 11.90 -3.86
C ILE A 210 7.23 10.67 -3.15
N THR A 211 7.28 10.67 -1.82
CA THR A 211 7.89 9.58 -1.04
C THR A 211 6.92 8.49 -0.62
N TYR A 212 5.60 8.64 -0.84
CA TYR A 212 4.59 7.74 -0.26
C TYR A 212 4.81 6.27 -0.62
N ASP A 213 4.88 5.94 -1.90
CA ASP A 213 5.03 4.54 -2.34
C ASP A 213 6.44 4.00 -2.08
N LEU A 214 7.46 4.86 -2.06
CA LEU A 214 8.80 4.50 -1.62
C LEU A 214 8.82 4.05 -0.16
N VAL A 215 8.10 4.77 0.70
CA VAL A 215 7.88 4.39 2.11
C VAL A 215 7.12 3.06 2.21
N SER A 216 6.04 2.91 1.45
CA SER A 216 5.24 1.68 1.44
C SER A 216 6.06 0.46 1.11
N LEU A 217 7.02 0.61 0.19
CA LEU A 217 7.94 -0.44 -0.25
C LEU A 217 9.05 -0.73 0.77
N LEU A 218 9.75 0.30 1.25
CA LEU A 218 10.99 0.14 2.02
C LEU A 218 10.77 0.05 3.53
N LYS A 219 9.69 0.64 4.04
CA LYS A 219 9.21 0.51 5.42
C LYS A 219 7.97 -0.38 5.49
N ASP A 220 7.99 -1.47 4.74
CA ASP A 220 6.94 -2.49 4.69
C ASP A 220 6.76 -3.14 6.06
N VAL A 221 5.52 -3.20 6.53
CA VAL A 221 5.18 -3.77 7.85
C VAL A 221 5.21 -5.29 7.90
N TYR A 222 5.42 -5.94 6.77
CA TYR A 222 5.55 -7.39 6.66
C TYR A 222 6.99 -7.88 6.59
N ILE A 223 7.94 -7.00 6.21
CA ILE A 223 9.35 -7.35 6.01
C ILE A 223 10.23 -6.22 6.53
N LYS A 224 11.01 -6.51 7.59
CA LYS A 224 11.96 -5.52 8.12
C LYS A 224 13.12 -5.30 7.16
N CYS A 225 13.34 -4.04 6.80
CA CYS A 225 14.54 -3.59 6.08
C CYS A 225 15.54 -2.96 7.05
N ASP A 226 16.81 -3.29 6.88
CA ASP A 226 17.91 -2.64 7.60
C ASP A 226 18.01 -1.16 7.19
N ARG A 227 18.14 -0.23 8.18
CA ARG A 227 18.08 1.20 7.92
C ARG A 227 19.18 1.69 6.96
N GLU A 228 20.40 1.22 7.11
CA GLU A 228 21.52 1.65 6.26
C GLU A 228 21.24 1.30 4.80
N LYS A 229 20.83 0.04 4.54
CA LYS A 229 20.47 -0.41 3.19
C LYS A 229 19.23 0.27 2.63
N MET A 230 18.29 0.60 3.51
CA MET A 230 17.09 1.36 3.16
C MET A 230 17.47 2.76 2.68
N LEU A 231 18.34 3.46 3.40
CA LEU A 231 18.78 4.82 3.03
C LEU A 231 19.56 4.84 1.72
N ASP A 232 20.38 3.82 1.45
CA ASP A 232 21.03 3.68 0.13
C ASP A 232 20.00 3.65 -1.01
N LEU A 233 18.91 2.89 -0.84
CA LEU A 233 17.83 2.82 -1.85
C LEU A 233 17.02 4.12 -1.93
N VAL A 234 16.81 4.80 -0.81
CA VAL A 234 16.14 6.11 -0.75
C VAL A 234 16.92 7.15 -1.54
N LEU A 235 18.23 7.22 -1.35
CA LEU A 235 19.09 8.16 -2.08
C LEU A 235 19.23 7.77 -3.56
N GLU A 236 19.27 6.48 -3.89
CA GLU A 236 19.26 6.00 -5.28
C GLU A 236 17.95 6.38 -6.00
N PHE A 237 16.79 6.30 -5.31
CA PHE A 237 15.52 6.81 -5.84
C PHE A 237 15.60 8.32 -6.09
N LYS A 238 16.13 9.11 -5.15
CA LYS A 238 16.29 10.57 -5.29
C LYS A 238 17.09 10.93 -6.54
N GLU A 239 18.22 10.25 -6.75
CA GLU A 239 19.07 10.45 -7.93
C GLU A 239 18.34 10.11 -9.22
N LEU A 240 17.69 8.94 -9.28
CA LEU A 240 16.94 8.47 -10.46
C LEU A 240 15.75 9.38 -10.79
N LYS A 241 15.07 9.91 -9.78
CA LYS A 241 13.97 10.86 -9.96
C LYS A 241 14.47 12.18 -10.53
N GLY A 242 15.60 12.70 -10.02
CA GLY A 242 16.17 13.97 -10.48
C GLY A 242 15.17 15.13 -10.47
N GLY A 243 15.24 16.01 -11.46
CA GLY A 243 14.23 17.05 -11.66
C GLY A 243 13.95 17.87 -10.39
N VAL A 244 12.75 17.74 -9.85
CA VAL A 244 12.30 18.49 -8.65
C VAL A 244 13.12 18.20 -7.38
N LEU A 245 13.85 17.09 -7.33
CA LEU A 245 14.68 16.70 -6.19
C LEU A 245 16.14 17.12 -6.32
N LYS A 246 16.54 17.76 -7.45
CA LYS A 246 17.94 18.07 -7.74
C LYS A 246 18.57 19.02 -6.71
N ASP A 247 17.81 19.98 -6.23
CA ASP A 247 18.29 21.00 -5.27
C ASP A 247 17.86 20.67 -3.81
N VAL A 248 17.27 19.52 -3.58
CA VAL A 248 16.90 19.03 -2.24
C VAL A 248 18.11 18.34 -1.63
N SER A 249 18.49 18.68 -0.39
CA SER A 249 19.57 17.97 0.31
C SER A 249 19.19 16.52 0.62
N ASP A 250 20.17 15.66 0.86
CA ASP A 250 19.93 14.28 1.24
C ASP A 250 19.22 14.19 2.59
N GLU A 251 19.63 15.05 3.54
CA GLU A 251 19.03 15.14 4.86
C GLU A 251 17.55 15.51 4.78
N GLN A 252 17.19 16.47 3.93
CA GLN A 252 15.78 16.87 3.76
C GLN A 252 14.98 15.76 3.09
N PHE A 253 15.53 15.08 2.10
CA PHE A 253 14.83 13.99 1.44
C PHE A 253 14.61 12.79 2.38
N ILE A 254 15.63 12.45 3.20
CA ILE A 254 15.52 11.43 4.24
C ILE A 254 14.49 11.81 5.29
N ARG A 255 14.44 13.08 5.69
CA ARG A 255 13.45 13.61 6.63
C ARG A 255 12.03 13.45 6.07
N TRP A 256 11.77 13.80 4.83
CA TRP A 256 10.48 13.59 4.18
C TRP A 256 10.09 12.10 4.13
N PHE A 257 11.04 11.24 3.82
CA PHE A 257 10.83 9.79 3.83
C PHE A 257 10.50 9.27 5.23
N ASP A 258 11.17 9.74 6.27
CA ASP A 258 10.94 9.33 7.64
C ASP A 258 9.57 9.79 8.16
N PHE A 259 9.20 11.05 7.92
CA PHE A 259 7.92 11.60 8.35
C PHE A 259 6.73 11.01 7.57
N MET A 260 6.89 10.75 6.29
CA MET A 260 5.90 9.98 5.53
C MET A 260 5.76 8.56 6.08
N GLY A 261 6.85 7.97 6.54
CA GLY A 261 6.85 6.67 7.23
C GLY A 261 6.05 6.71 8.53
N LEU A 262 6.21 7.78 9.33
CA LEU A 262 5.42 7.98 10.55
C LEU A 262 3.92 8.07 10.25
N GLN A 263 3.54 8.94 9.30
CA GLN A 263 2.13 9.09 8.89
C GLN A 263 1.53 7.72 8.54
N ARG A 264 2.23 6.94 7.69
CA ARG A 264 1.76 5.64 7.24
C ARG A 264 1.68 4.63 8.40
N HIS A 265 2.69 4.56 9.27
CA HIS A 265 2.71 3.60 10.38
C HIS A 265 1.68 3.93 11.47
N ILE A 266 1.48 5.20 11.79
CA ILE A 266 0.43 5.66 12.71
C ILE A 266 -0.95 5.26 12.17
N LYS A 267 -1.23 5.51 10.90
CA LYS A 267 -2.44 5.04 10.21
C LYS A 267 -2.60 3.52 10.33
N ILE A 268 -1.53 2.75 10.05
CA ILE A 268 -1.56 1.27 10.03
C ILE A 268 -1.89 0.70 11.41
N LEU A 269 -1.39 1.27 12.52
CA LEU A 269 -1.78 0.86 13.86
C LEU A 269 -3.31 0.91 14.04
N GLY A 270 -3.93 2.00 13.62
CA GLY A 270 -5.38 2.15 13.67
C GLY A 270 -6.11 1.16 12.76
N ILE A 271 -5.62 0.96 11.53
CA ILE A 271 -6.22 0.03 10.57
C ILE A 271 -6.15 -1.41 11.10
N PHE A 272 -5.01 -1.88 11.61
CA PHE A 272 -4.87 -3.25 12.12
C PHE A 272 -5.76 -3.52 13.34
N ALA A 273 -5.86 -2.54 14.24
CA ALA A 273 -6.80 -2.61 15.36
C ALA A 273 -8.26 -2.66 14.90
N ARG A 274 -8.64 -1.82 13.92
CA ARG A 274 -9.98 -1.80 13.33
C ARG A 274 -10.32 -3.12 12.64
N LEU A 275 -9.40 -3.68 11.85
CA LEU A 275 -9.58 -4.97 11.18
C LEU A 275 -9.86 -6.09 12.19
N LYS A 276 -9.15 -6.10 13.34
CA LYS A 276 -9.40 -7.06 14.41
C LYS A 276 -10.79 -6.87 15.03
N ILE A 277 -11.14 -5.63 15.40
CA ILE A 277 -12.31 -5.33 16.24
C ILE A 277 -13.59 -5.31 15.41
N ARG A 278 -13.60 -4.56 14.31
CA ARG A 278 -14.79 -4.34 13.48
C ARG A 278 -14.99 -5.48 12.46
N ASP A 279 -13.91 -5.91 11.83
CA ASP A 279 -13.98 -6.81 10.67
C ASP A 279 -13.67 -8.28 11.03
N ASN A 280 -13.42 -8.55 12.33
CA ASN A 280 -13.11 -9.88 12.87
C ASN A 280 -11.91 -10.57 12.17
N LYS A 281 -10.85 -9.81 11.88
CA LYS A 281 -9.62 -10.26 11.22
C LYS A 281 -8.42 -10.12 12.15
N PRO A 282 -8.25 -11.03 13.13
CA PRO A 282 -7.25 -10.89 14.19
C PRO A 282 -5.80 -11.08 13.71
N LEU A 283 -5.57 -11.64 12.54
CA LEU A 283 -4.21 -11.94 12.05
C LEU A 283 -3.37 -10.68 11.81
N TYR A 284 -3.99 -9.55 11.49
CA TYR A 284 -3.25 -8.30 11.22
C TYR A 284 -2.54 -7.70 12.44
N VAL A 285 -2.99 -8.02 13.65
CA VAL A 285 -2.33 -7.47 14.86
C VAL A 285 -0.93 -8.06 15.11
N GLN A 286 -0.60 -9.18 14.49
CA GLN A 286 0.75 -9.76 14.58
C GLN A 286 1.83 -8.86 13.95
N ASP A 287 1.44 -7.92 13.07
CA ASP A 287 2.35 -7.02 12.37
C ASP A 287 2.49 -5.65 13.11
N ILE A 288 1.73 -5.43 14.21
CA ILE A 288 1.84 -4.23 15.06
C ILE A 288 3.24 -4.06 15.67
N PRO A 289 3.91 -5.10 16.20
CA PRO A 289 5.23 -4.92 16.79
C PRO A 289 6.26 -4.33 15.83
N LEU A 290 6.30 -4.78 14.58
CA LEU A 290 7.21 -4.22 13.56
C LEU A 290 6.82 -2.77 13.20
N THR A 291 5.52 -2.48 13.14
CA THR A 291 5.02 -1.13 12.89
C THR A 291 5.48 -0.16 13.99
N LEU A 292 5.39 -0.57 15.26
CA LEU A 292 5.87 0.22 16.40
C LEU A 292 7.39 0.38 16.39
N GLU A 293 8.13 -0.63 15.98
CA GLU A 293 9.59 -0.57 15.86
C GLU A 293 10.00 0.53 14.85
N TYR A 294 9.38 0.57 13.67
CA TYR A 294 9.63 1.63 12.69
C TYR A 294 9.27 3.04 13.21
N ILE A 295 8.21 3.18 14.00
CA ILE A 295 7.86 4.47 14.62
C ILE A 295 8.94 4.89 15.61
N LYS A 296 9.39 3.98 16.49
CA LYS A 296 10.45 4.24 17.47
C LYS A 296 11.78 4.59 16.81
N ASP A 297 12.16 3.84 15.76
CA ASP A 297 13.39 4.12 14.99
C ASP A 297 13.44 5.58 14.46
N VAL A 298 12.28 6.18 14.15
CA VAL A 298 12.21 7.56 13.69
C VAL A 298 12.18 8.54 14.87
N ILE A 299 11.46 8.24 15.93
CA ILE A 299 11.41 9.06 17.16
C ILE A 299 12.82 9.25 17.75
N ASP A 300 13.65 8.20 17.71
CA ASP A 300 15.02 8.24 18.21
C ASP A 300 15.94 9.21 17.45
N ILE A 301 15.54 9.61 16.23
CA ILE A 301 16.33 10.50 15.36
C ILE A 301 15.88 11.95 15.52
N TYR A 302 14.60 12.20 15.77
CA TYR A 302 14.00 13.55 15.75
C TYR A 302 13.43 13.91 17.12
N ASP A 303 14.13 14.77 17.86
CA ASP A 303 13.76 15.16 19.24
C ASP A 303 12.35 15.78 19.36
N GLU A 304 11.87 16.44 18.32
CA GLU A 304 10.52 17.01 18.27
C GLU A 304 9.40 15.96 18.31
N LEU A 305 9.73 14.69 18.10
CA LEU A 305 8.77 13.58 18.18
C LEU A 305 8.67 12.92 19.57
N LYS A 306 9.46 13.37 20.55
CA LYS A 306 9.46 12.84 21.92
C LYS A 306 8.07 12.84 22.60
N PRO A 307 7.16 13.78 22.34
CA PRO A 307 5.78 13.68 22.88
C PRO A 307 5.04 12.42 22.40
N LEU A 308 5.29 11.94 21.17
CA LEU A 308 4.72 10.67 20.68
C LEU A 308 5.30 9.46 21.41
N GLU A 309 6.62 9.49 21.73
CA GLU A 309 7.26 8.44 22.54
C GLU A 309 6.59 8.27 23.89
N ALA A 310 6.34 9.36 24.63
CA ALA A 310 5.70 9.33 25.92
C ALA A 310 4.30 8.67 25.88
N ILE A 311 3.55 8.90 24.80
CA ILE A 311 2.24 8.26 24.60
C ILE A 311 2.40 6.76 24.31
N LEU A 312 3.37 6.37 23.50
CA LEU A 312 3.62 4.97 23.16
C LEU A 312 4.18 4.18 24.36
N ASP A 313 4.99 4.79 25.22
CA ASP A 313 5.51 4.16 26.43
C ASP A 313 4.40 3.89 27.44
N LYS A 314 3.46 4.82 27.64
CA LYS A 314 2.24 4.60 28.45
C LYS A 314 1.43 3.39 27.93
N VAL A 315 1.46 3.15 26.63
CA VAL A 315 0.84 1.99 25.98
C VAL A 315 1.59 0.71 26.30
N ALA A 316 2.92 0.72 26.22
CA ALA A 316 3.75 -0.46 26.47
C ALA A 316 3.66 -0.98 27.92
N GLU A 317 3.36 -0.10 28.90
CA GLU A 317 3.14 -0.48 30.28
C GLU A 317 1.80 -1.24 30.51
N LYS A 318 0.87 -1.18 29.56
CA LYS A 318 -0.48 -1.78 29.62
C LYS A 318 -0.68 -3.00 28.71
N ALA A 319 0.19 -3.21 27.76
CA ALA A 319 0.16 -4.33 26.82
C ALA A 319 0.89 -5.56 27.36
#